data_ce0ca42ba00d31b403dd7bde300f8893
#
_entry.id   ce0ca42ba00d31b403dd7bde300f8893
#
_cell.length_a   1.000
_cell.length_b   1.000
_cell.length_c   1.000
_cell.angle_alpha   90.00
_cell.angle_beta   90.00
_cell.angle_gamma   90.00
#
_symmetry.space_group_name_H-M   'P 1'
#
loop_
_entity.id
_entity.type
_entity.pdbx_description
1 polymer ?
#
loop_
_entity_poly.entity_id
_entity_poly.type
_entity_poly.pdbx_seq_one_letter_code
_entity_poly.pdbx_strand_id
1 'polypeptide(L)'
;MTKLRIVALAVFSASLIGCGATMDHEHHMASTMGSGMKSDPMFTAEMIPHHQAAIDMSALAASRAEHPQIKDLAANISAAQSSEIQLMKRVGKQNGWDPNAKMDHSGMSGMSDHEMGMDMDPNDLKTAKPFDKAFIEMMIPHHQGAIRMANHELSRGSDPQIRSLANSIIKSQSAQIKQMQQWYLAWYGKPVPAND
;
A
#
# COMPACT_ATOMS: atom_id res chain seq x y z
N MET A 1 7.17 17.95 -58.75
CA MET A 1 8.48 17.57 -59.33
C MET A 1 9.27 16.89 -58.22
N THR A 2 9.18 15.62 -58.18
CA THR A 2 10.09 14.50 -58.24
C THR A 2 11.50 14.74 -57.63
N LYS A 3 11.88 13.98 -56.61
CA LYS A 3 13.10 13.17 -56.61
C LYS A 3 13.10 12.14 -55.50
N LEU A 4 12.77 10.95 -55.88
CA LEU A 4 13.05 9.67 -55.25
C LEU A 4 14.58 9.44 -55.20
N ARG A 5 15.16 9.05 -54.03
CA ARG A 5 16.50 8.48 -53.98
C ARG A 5 16.45 7.16 -53.23
N ILE A 6 16.54 6.11 -54.05
CA ILE A 6 16.87 4.73 -53.69
C ILE A 6 18.38 4.69 -53.44
N VAL A 7 18.82 4.11 -52.37
CA VAL A 7 20.22 3.64 -52.20
C VAL A 7 20.18 2.21 -51.64
N ALA A 8 20.98 1.44 -52.32
CA ALA A 8 21.03 0.00 -52.45
C ALA A 8 21.51 -0.76 -51.19
N LEU A 9 21.07 -1.97 -51.19
CA LEU A 9 21.45 -3.19 -50.53
C LEU A 9 22.96 -3.46 -50.60
N ALA A 10 23.61 -3.79 -49.48
CA ALA A 10 24.87 -4.52 -49.47
C ALA A 10 24.73 -5.75 -48.57
N VAL A 11 24.63 -6.89 -49.20
CA VAL A 11 24.72 -8.23 -48.63
C VAL A 11 26.19 -8.55 -48.40
N PHE A 12 26.57 -8.89 -47.18
CA PHE A 12 27.84 -9.54 -46.91
C PHE A 12 27.58 -10.90 -46.31
N SER A 13 27.74 -11.92 -47.11
CA SER A 13 27.81 -13.31 -46.69
C SER A 13 29.27 -13.63 -46.33
N ALA A 14 29.52 -14.19 -45.17
CA ALA A 14 30.71 -14.98 -44.91
C ALA A 14 30.32 -16.15 -44.02
N SER A 15 30.61 -17.33 -44.49
CA SER A 15 30.30 -18.63 -43.95
C SER A 15 31.43 -19.18 -43.08
N LEU A 16 31.02 -20.02 -42.09
CA LEU A 16 31.61 -21.27 -41.60
C LEU A 16 32.87 -21.22 -40.70
N ILE A 17 32.75 -21.85 -39.56
CA ILE A 17 33.20 -23.20 -39.10
C ILE A 17 33.12 -23.13 -37.57
N GLY A 18 32.28 -23.77 -36.81
CA GLY A 18 32.29 -25.14 -36.42
C GLY A 18 33.19 -25.38 -35.21
N CYS A 19 32.62 -25.48 -33.98
CA CYS A 19 33.01 -26.50 -33.03
C CYS A 19 31.96 -26.57 -31.90
N GLY A 20 31.45 -27.74 -31.68
CA GLY A 20 30.44 -27.98 -30.68
C GLY A 20 31.02 -27.90 -29.26
N ALA A 21 30.27 -27.27 -28.39
CA ALA A 21 30.28 -27.53 -26.98
C ALA A 21 28.83 -27.35 -26.53
N THR A 22 28.17 -28.45 -26.31
CA THR A 22 26.92 -28.52 -25.55
C THR A 22 27.24 -28.03 -24.12
N MET A 23 26.90 -26.79 -23.84
CA MET A 23 26.78 -26.33 -22.47
C MET A 23 25.29 -26.36 -22.17
N ASP A 24 24.89 -27.45 -21.49
CA ASP A 24 23.68 -27.47 -20.70
C ASP A 24 23.73 -26.32 -19.71
N HIS A 25 23.09 -25.21 -20.05
CA HIS A 25 22.70 -24.20 -19.08
C HIS A 25 21.46 -24.72 -18.35
N GLU A 26 21.68 -25.70 -17.47
CA GLU A 26 20.81 -25.83 -16.32
C GLU A 26 20.82 -24.46 -15.61
N HIS A 27 19.79 -23.66 -15.88
CA HIS A 27 19.40 -22.60 -14.97
C HIS A 27 19.03 -23.25 -13.63
N HIS A 28 20.06 -23.54 -12.83
CA HIS A 28 19.90 -23.61 -11.41
C HIS A 28 19.39 -22.22 -10.98
N MET A 29 18.07 -22.08 -10.96
CA MET A 29 17.40 -21.21 -10.03
C MET A 29 17.78 -21.74 -8.64
N ALA A 30 19.01 -21.46 -8.22
CA ALA A 30 19.40 -21.52 -6.84
C ALA A 30 18.53 -20.49 -6.13
N SER A 31 17.37 -20.96 -5.69
CA SER A 31 16.57 -20.34 -4.67
C SER A 31 17.49 -20.21 -3.45
N THR A 32 18.22 -19.11 -3.37
CA THR A 32 18.81 -18.65 -2.13
C THR A 32 17.64 -18.22 -1.25
N MET A 33 17.06 -19.19 -0.57
CA MET A 33 16.28 -19.01 0.65
C MET A 33 17.24 -18.48 1.70
N GLY A 34 17.59 -17.21 1.60
CA GLY A 34 18.45 -16.51 2.54
C GLY A 34 17.93 -15.11 2.76
N SER A 35 17.32 -14.89 3.93
CA SER A 35 17.09 -13.62 4.60
C SER A 35 16.27 -12.56 3.85
N GLY A 36 15.01 -12.43 4.25
CA GLY A 36 14.28 -11.18 4.10
C GLY A 36 13.49 -11.07 2.80
N MET A 37 12.17 -11.25 2.92
CA MET A 37 11.27 -10.85 1.85
C MET A 37 11.58 -9.38 1.48
N LYS A 38 11.61 -9.06 0.19
CA LYS A 38 11.79 -7.67 -0.27
C LYS A 38 10.69 -6.79 0.32
N SER A 39 11.00 -5.52 0.60
CA SER A 39 10.06 -4.57 1.22
C SER A 39 8.76 -4.42 0.43
N ASP A 40 8.87 -4.27 -0.90
CA ASP A 40 7.70 -4.05 -1.76
C ASP A 40 6.60 -5.13 -1.65
N PRO A 41 6.89 -6.46 -1.76
CA PRO A 41 5.85 -7.47 -1.58
C PRO A 41 5.31 -7.53 -0.15
N MET A 42 6.14 -7.28 0.84
CA MET A 42 5.73 -7.24 2.24
C MET A 42 4.80 -6.05 2.51
N PHE A 43 5.17 -4.86 2.06
CA PHE A 43 4.33 -3.67 2.15
C PHE A 43 2.95 -3.91 1.51
N THR A 44 2.90 -4.52 0.32
CA THR A 44 1.62 -4.78 -0.35
C THR A 44 0.77 -5.79 0.40
N ALA A 45 1.37 -6.85 0.93
CA ALA A 45 0.66 -7.89 1.67
C ALA A 45 0.07 -7.38 2.99
N GLU A 46 0.75 -6.44 3.66
CA GLU A 46 0.29 -5.84 4.93
C GLU A 46 -0.66 -4.65 4.68
N MET A 47 -0.38 -3.80 3.71
CA MET A 47 -1.18 -2.60 3.46
C MET A 47 -2.55 -2.91 2.85
N ILE A 48 -2.70 -4.02 2.10
CA ILE A 48 -4.00 -4.41 1.55
C ILE A 48 -5.03 -4.71 2.66
N PRO A 49 -4.78 -5.61 3.62
CA PRO A 49 -5.73 -5.85 4.72
C PRO A 49 -5.90 -4.62 5.61
N HIS A 50 -4.83 -3.83 5.84
CA HIS A 50 -4.91 -2.57 6.57
C HIS A 50 -5.90 -1.61 5.90
N HIS A 51 -5.80 -1.37 4.60
CA HIS A 51 -6.75 -0.53 3.86
C HIS A 51 -8.17 -1.09 3.87
N GLN A 52 -8.33 -2.42 3.81
CA GLN A 52 -9.65 -3.04 3.91
C GLN A 52 -10.32 -2.72 5.24
N ALA A 53 -9.59 -2.76 6.35
CA ALA A 53 -10.13 -2.39 7.67
C ALA A 53 -10.63 -0.93 7.71
N ALA A 54 -9.91 0.02 7.10
CA ALA A 54 -10.39 1.41 7.00
C ALA A 54 -11.65 1.54 6.15
N ILE A 55 -11.76 0.76 5.06
CA ILE A 55 -12.97 0.72 4.23
C ILE A 55 -14.16 0.20 5.05
N ASP A 56 -13.94 -0.86 5.83
CA ASP A 56 -14.98 -1.46 6.68
C ASP A 56 -15.45 -0.48 7.78
N MET A 57 -14.52 0.22 8.45
CA MET A 57 -14.85 1.30 9.37
C MET A 57 -15.63 2.43 8.68
N SER A 58 -15.22 2.82 7.49
CA SER A 58 -15.82 3.90 6.72
C SER A 58 -17.25 3.55 6.25
N ALA A 59 -17.51 2.29 5.94
CA ALA A 59 -18.84 1.83 5.54
C ALA A 59 -19.89 2.06 6.64
N LEU A 60 -19.50 1.98 7.91
CA LEU A 60 -20.41 2.25 9.03
C LEU A 60 -20.77 3.74 9.14
N ALA A 61 -19.88 4.64 8.71
CA ALA A 61 -20.10 6.08 8.82
C ALA A 61 -21.28 6.57 7.97
N ALA A 62 -21.55 5.92 6.83
CA ALA A 62 -22.64 6.31 5.94
C ALA A 62 -24.01 6.36 6.66
N SER A 63 -24.26 5.41 7.57
CA SER A 63 -25.52 5.30 8.31
C SER A 63 -25.47 5.81 9.75
N ARG A 64 -24.27 5.89 10.33
CA ARG A 64 -24.08 6.14 11.76
C ARG A 64 -23.51 7.49 12.11
N ALA A 65 -22.75 8.11 11.21
CA ALA A 65 -22.14 9.40 11.48
C ALA A 65 -23.22 10.50 11.61
N GLU A 66 -23.04 11.35 12.61
CA GLU A 66 -23.93 12.50 12.87
C GLU A 66 -23.48 13.71 12.06
N HIS A 67 -22.15 13.97 12.02
CA HIS A 67 -21.60 15.08 11.26
C HIS A 67 -21.40 14.72 9.79
N PRO A 68 -21.89 15.55 8.84
CA PRO A 68 -21.68 15.32 7.40
C PRO A 68 -20.21 15.24 7.03
N GLN A 69 -19.33 15.95 7.73
CA GLN A 69 -17.89 15.91 7.52
C GLN A 69 -17.31 14.50 7.71
N ILE A 70 -17.81 13.72 8.66
CA ILE A 70 -17.36 12.33 8.86
C ILE A 70 -17.88 11.44 7.72
N LYS A 71 -19.10 11.66 7.24
CA LYS A 71 -19.63 10.93 6.07
C LYS A 71 -18.79 11.17 4.82
N ASP A 72 -18.47 12.44 4.56
CA ASP A 72 -17.67 12.84 3.41
C ASP A 72 -16.22 12.29 3.51
N LEU A 73 -15.61 12.38 4.70
CA LEU A 73 -14.28 11.81 4.94
C LEU A 73 -14.28 10.31 4.71
N ALA A 74 -15.23 9.59 5.28
CA ALA A 74 -15.35 8.13 5.14
C ALA A 74 -15.55 7.71 3.66
N ALA A 75 -16.39 8.44 2.91
CA ALA A 75 -16.55 8.19 1.48
C ALA A 75 -15.23 8.39 0.71
N ASN A 76 -14.48 9.45 1.02
CA ASN A 76 -13.19 9.73 0.42
C ASN A 76 -12.14 8.68 0.78
N ILE A 77 -12.08 8.23 2.05
CA ILE A 77 -11.22 7.13 2.50
C ILE A 77 -11.53 5.86 1.71
N SER A 78 -12.80 5.46 1.64
CA SER A 78 -13.23 4.25 0.94
C SER A 78 -12.83 4.28 -0.54
N ALA A 79 -13.06 5.39 -1.23
CA ALA A 79 -12.74 5.53 -2.65
C ALA A 79 -11.22 5.49 -2.90
N ALA A 80 -10.44 6.26 -2.13
CA ALA A 80 -9.00 6.32 -2.26
C ALA A 80 -8.36 4.96 -1.97
N GLN A 81 -8.66 4.36 -0.81
CA GLN A 81 -8.02 3.12 -0.38
C GLN A 81 -8.45 1.92 -1.22
N SER A 82 -9.67 1.88 -1.76
CA SER A 82 -10.06 0.88 -2.77
C SER A 82 -9.21 0.96 -4.02
N SER A 83 -8.91 2.17 -4.50
CA SER A 83 -8.06 2.39 -5.67
C SER A 83 -6.60 1.99 -5.40
N GLU A 84 -6.10 2.26 -4.19
CA GLU A 84 -4.77 1.91 -3.73
C GLU A 84 -4.61 0.38 -3.59
N ILE A 85 -5.60 -0.32 -3.05
CA ILE A 85 -5.66 -1.80 -3.04
C ILE A 85 -5.57 -2.36 -4.46
N GLN A 86 -6.33 -1.80 -5.42
CA GLN A 86 -6.28 -2.25 -6.80
C GLN A 86 -4.90 -2.02 -7.44
N LEU A 87 -4.25 -0.90 -7.13
CA LEU A 87 -2.88 -0.64 -7.59
C LEU A 87 -1.91 -1.69 -7.03
N MET A 88 -1.91 -1.93 -5.72
CA MET A 88 -1.05 -2.92 -5.08
C MET A 88 -1.26 -4.32 -5.67
N LYS A 89 -2.51 -4.73 -5.88
CA LYS A 89 -2.83 -6.03 -6.52
C LYS A 89 -2.31 -6.12 -7.96
N ARG A 90 -2.41 -5.02 -8.75
CA ARG A 90 -1.88 -5.00 -10.11
C ARG A 90 -0.36 -5.10 -10.13
N VAL A 91 0.32 -4.31 -9.31
CA VAL A 91 1.79 -4.33 -9.22
C VAL A 91 2.27 -5.69 -8.71
N GLY A 92 1.62 -6.24 -7.69
CA GLY A 92 1.91 -7.58 -7.18
C GLY A 92 1.81 -8.64 -8.26
N LYS A 93 0.73 -8.63 -9.05
CA LYS A 93 0.56 -9.55 -10.18
C LYS A 93 1.64 -9.40 -11.25
N GLN A 94 2.04 -8.17 -11.57
CA GLN A 94 3.09 -7.89 -12.57
C GLN A 94 4.47 -8.39 -12.12
N ASN A 95 4.73 -8.36 -10.82
CA ASN A 95 6.00 -8.76 -10.22
C ASN A 95 6.00 -10.20 -9.67
N GLY A 96 4.88 -10.94 -9.80
CA GLY A 96 4.75 -12.30 -9.26
C GLY A 96 4.69 -12.36 -7.72
N TRP A 97 4.26 -11.29 -7.06
CA TRP A 97 4.05 -11.26 -5.61
C TRP A 97 2.68 -11.80 -5.26
N ASP A 98 2.58 -12.51 -4.14
CA ASP A 98 1.29 -12.92 -3.59
C ASP A 98 0.75 -11.83 -2.65
N PRO A 99 -0.31 -11.11 -3.04
CA PRO A 99 -0.89 -10.06 -2.20
C PRO A 99 -1.65 -10.61 -0.99
N ASN A 100 -1.85 -11.93 -0.91
CA ASN A 100 -2.47 -12.62 0.22
C ASN A 100 -1.45 -13.47 1.00
N ALA A 101 -0.16 -13.29 0.73
CA ALA A 101 0.86 -13.97 1.50
C ALA A 101 0.64 -13.69 2.99
N LYS A 102 0.42 -14.76 3.76
CA LYS A 102 0.40 -14.62 5.22
C LYS A 102 1.82 -14.28 5.65
N MET A 103 1.99 -13.06 6.09
CA MET A 103 3.24 -12.63 6.68
C MET A 103 3.30 -13.15 8.11
N ASP A 104 4.43 -13.73 8.47
CA ASP A 104 4.85 -13.77 9.85
C ASP A 104 5.17 -12.31 10.23
N HIS A 105 4.43 -11.75 11.19
CA HIS A 105 4.56 -10.34 11.61
C HIS A 105 5.98 -9.94 12.08
N SER A 106 6.91 -10.89 12.14
CA SER A 106 8.35 -10.61 12.24
C SER A 106 8.93 -9.92 10.99
N GLY A 107 8.17 -9.85 9.90
CA GLY A 107 8.67 -9.45 8.57
C GLY A 107 8.75 -7.94 8.32
N MET A 108 7.87 -7.10 8.86
CA MET A 108 8.02 -5.63 8.82
C MET A 108 8.97 -5.15 9.92
N SER A 109 10.14 -5.80 9.99
CA SER A 109 11.29 -5.46 10.82
C SER A 109 10.97 -4.82 12.18
N GLY A 110 10.19 -5.53 12.99
CA GLY A 110 10.00 -5.19 14.41
C GLY A 110 8.84 -4.25 14.73
N MET A 111 7.97 -3.91 13.77
CA MET A 111 6.72 -3.22 14.10
C MET A 111 5.67 -4.22 14.60
N SER A 112 5.08 -3.93 15.76
CA SER A 112 3.93 -4.68 16.30
C SER A 112 2.64 -4.32 15.56
N ASP A 113 1.60 -5.16 15.69
CA ASP A 113 0.26 -4.86 15.15
C ASP A 113 -0.27 -3.51 15.65
N HIS A 114 0.02 -3.18 16.92
CA HIS A 114 -0.30 -1.88 17.50
C HIS A 114 0.39 -0.72 16.77
N GLU A 115 1.68 -0.85 16.53
CA GLU A 115 2.43 0.18 15.78
C GLU A 115 1.96 0.30 14.33
N MET A 116 1.52 -0.79 13.73
CA MET A 116 0.92 -0.79 12.41
C MET A 116 -0.54 -0.32 12.40
N GLY A 117 -1.19 -0.19 13.57
CA GLY A 117 -2.61 0.17 13.69
C GLY A 117 -3.54 -0.94 13.19
N MET A 118 -3.12 -2.19 13.33
CA MET A 118 -3.85 -3.38 12.88
C MET A 118 -4.56 -4.13 14.01
N ASP A 119 -4.36 -3.72 15.26
CA ASP A 119 -4.95 -4.31 16.46
C ASP A 119 -6.38 -3.81 16.77
N MET A 120 -6.94 -2.98 15.89
CA MET A 120 -8.28 -2.41 16.06
C MET A 120 -9.33 -3.27 15.35
N ASP A 121 -10.42 -3.60 16.06
CA ASP A 121 -11.55 -4.30 15.46
C ASP A 121 -12.59 -3.28 14.94
N PRO A 122 -12.83 -3.20 13.63
CA PRO A 122 -13.88 -2.35 13.05
C PRO A 122 -15.29 -2.63 13.64
N ASN A 123 -15.49 -3.82 14.21
CA ASN A 123 -16.78 -4.16 14.84
C ASN A 123 -17.08 -3.32 16.09
N ASP A 124 -16.07 -2.80 16.77
CA ASP A 124 -16.27 -1.94 17.95
C ASP A 124 -17.04 -0.67 17.59
N LEU A 125 -16.91 -0.19 16.35
CA LEU A 125 -17.70 0.94 15.84
C LEU A 125 -19.19 0.62 15.67
N LYS A 126 -19.60 -0.65 15.58
CA LYS A 126 -21.01 -1.01 15.36
C LYS A 126 -21.94 -0.56 16.48
N THR A 127 -21.41 -0.48 17.70
CA THR A 127 -22.19 -0.11 18.90
C THR A 127 -21.71 1.19 19.55
N ALA A 128 -20.58 1.73 19.11
CA ALA A 128 -19.96 2.92 19.70
C ALA A 128 -20.91 4.15 19.71
N LYS A 129 -20.88 4.91 20.81
CA LYS A 129 -21.64 6.16 20.99
C LYS A 129 -20.83 7.17 21.79
N PRO A 130 -20.65 8.41 21.34
CA PRO A 130 -21.01 8.91 20.00
C PRO A 130 -20.17 8.26 18.90
N PHE A 131 -20.79 7.97 17.76
CA PHE A 131 -20.10 7.28 16.66
C PHE A 131 -18.93 8.08 16.13
N ASP A 132 -19.12 9.37 15.84
CA ASP A 132 -18.10 10.22 15.22
C ASP A 132 -16.86 10.36 16.09
N LYS A 133 -17.05 10.38 17.43
CA LYS A 133 -15.97 10.39 18.39
C LYS A 133 -15.13 9.12 18.28
N ALA A 134 -15.78 7.97 18.35
CA ALA A 134 -15.12 6.67 18.28
C ALA A 134 -14.44 6.45 16.90
N PHE A 135 -15.10 6.87 15.81
CA PHE A 135 -14.51 6.81 14.47
C PHE A 135 -13.20 7.58 14.38
N ILE A 136 -13.15 8.81 14.91
CA ILE A 136 -11.93 9.62 14.90
C ILE A 136 -10.85 8.96 15.78
N GLU A 137 -11.21 8.48 16.98
CA GLU A 137 -10.28 7.86 17.93
C GLU A 137 -9.68 6.55 17.38
N MET A 138 -10.39 5.84 16.51
CA MET A 138 -9.88 4.65 15.83
C MET A 138 -9.12 4.99 14.54
N MET A 139 -9.65 5.89 13.71
CA MET A 139 -9.08 6.17 12.40
C MET A 139 -7.73 6.91 12.48
N ILE A 140 -7.50 7.72 13.49
CA ILE A 140 -6.21 8.43 13.66
C ILE A 140 -5.05 7.44 13.88
N PRO A 141 -5.08 6.54 14.88
CA PRO A 141 -3.98 5.58 15.06
C PRO A 141 -3.84 4.62 13.89
N HIS A 142 -4.94 4.22 13.26
CA HIS A 142 -4.91 3.44 12.03
C HIS A 142 -4.12 4.16 10.91
N HIS A 143 -4.41 5.41 10.64
CA HIS A 143 -3.67 6.20 9.67
C HIS A 143 -2.20 6.41 10.05
N GLN A 144 -1.90 6.57 11.34
CA GLN A 144 -0.52 6.65 11.83
C GLN A 144 0.25 5.36 11.53
N GLY A 145 -0.41 4.20 11.68
CA GLY A 145 0.13 2.91 11.29
C GLY A 145 0.50 2.84 9.82
N ALA A 146 -0.42 3.20 8.93
CA ALA A 146 -0.16 3.24 7.49
C ALA A 146 1.02 4.17 7.13
N ILE A 147 1.14 5.32 7.80
CA ILE A 147 2.25 6.25 7.59
C ILE A 147 3.58 5.62 8.02
N ARG A 148 3.62 4.89 9.15
CA ARG A 148 4.83 4.16 9.58
C ARG A 148 5.24 3.09 8.57
N MET A 149 4.28 2.28 8.11
CA MET A 149 4.50 1.26 7.07
C MET A 149 5.01 1.88 5.77
N ALA A 150 4.41 3.00 5.33
CA ALA A 150 4.81 3.71 4.13
C ALA A 150 6.23 4.32 4.24
N ASN A 151 6.62 4.85 5.39
CA ASN A 151 7.98 5.32 5.64
C ASN A 151 9.00 4.17 5.62
N HIS A 152 8.65 3.01 6.19
CA HIS A 152 9.47 1.81 6.10
C HIS A 152 9.68 1.39 4.63
N GLU A 153 8.60 1.39 3.84
CA GLU A 153 8.66 1.11 2.41
C GLU A 153 9.57 2.09 1.66
N LEU A 154 9.47 3.39 1.93
CA LEU A 154 10.34 4.40 1.31
C LEU A 154 11.83 4.21 1.65
N SER A 155 12.14 3.62 2.79
CA SER A 155 13.52 3.37 3.21
C SER A 155 14.12 2.10 2.59
N ARG A 156 13.33 1.12 2.18
CA ARG A 156 13.78 -0.22 1.77
C ARG A 156 13.20 -0.73 0.46
N GLY A 157 12.05 -0.21 0.04
CA GLY A 157 11.37 -0.60 -1.20
C GLY A 157 12.11 -0.09 -2.43
N SER A 158 11.95 -0.80 -3.53
CA SER A 158 12.61 -0.53 -4.80
C SER A 158 11.66 -0.29 -5.97
N ASP A 159 10.44 -0.80 -5.90
CA ASP A 159 9.44 -0.62 -6.97
C ASP A 159 8.97 0.83 -7.02
N PRO A 160 9.10 1.51 -8.18
CA PRO A 160 8.78 2.94 -8.27
C PRO A 160 7.28 3.22 -8.10
N GLN A 161 6.39 2.29 -8.45
CA GLN A 161 4.95 2.47 -8.30
C GLN A 161 4.55 2.35 -6.83
N ILE A 162 5.12 1.36 -6.11
CA ILE A 162 4.87 1.17 -4.67
C ILE A 162 5.46 2.34 -3.87
N ARG A 163 6.65 2.81 -4.19
CA ARG A 163 7.24 3.99 -3.56
C ARG A 163 6.43 5.27 -3.79
N SER A 164 5.90 5.44 -5.02
CA SER A 164 4.99 6.55 -5.32
C SER A 164 3.69 6.46 -4.52
N LEU A 165 3.13 5.26 -4.39
CA LEU A 165 1.97 5.00 -3.55
C LEU A 165 2.25 5.33 -2.08
N ALA A 166 3.38 4.88 -1.52
CA ALA A 166 3.77 5.15 -0.14
C ALA A 166 3.85 6.67 0.15
N ASN A 167 4.44 7.45 -0.77
CA ASN A 167 4.44 8.92 -0.66
C ASN A 167 3.02 9.51 -0.67
N SER A 168 2.13 8.99 -1.52
CA SER A 168 0.73 9.43 -1.60
C SER A 168 -0.03 9.14 -0.32
N ILE A 169 0.15 7.95 0.26
CA ILE A 169 -0.43 7.53 1.55
C ILE A 169 0.00 8.48 2.66
N ILE A 170 1.31 8.75 2.80
CA ILE A 170 1.83 9.67 3.82
C ILE A 170 1.17 11.03 3.69
N LYS A 171 1.10 11.58 2.49
CA LYS A 171 0.53 12.91 2.25
C LYS A 171 -0.96 12.97 2.57
N SER A 172 -1.74 12.03 2.02
CA SER A 172 -3.20 12.04 2.17
C SER A 172 -3.62 11.76 3.60
N GLN A 173 -3.07 10.73 4.22
CA GLN A 173 -3.47 10.31 5.56
C GLN A 173 -2.97 11.29 6.64
N SER A 174 -1.81 11.93 6.47
CA SER A 174 -1.39 13.04 7.35
C SER A 174 -2.36 14.23 7.30
N ALA A 175 -2.90 14.55 6.13
CA ALA A 175 -3.90 15.61 6.00
C ALA A 175 -5.23 15.21 6.69
N GLN A 176 -5.66 13.98 6.53
CA GLN A 176 -6.87 13.45 7.17
C GLN A 176 -6.75 13.40 8.70
N ILE A 177 -5.59 13.01 9.24
CA ILE A 177 -5.31 13.06 10.68
C ILE A 177 -5.49 14.50 11.20
N LYS A 178 -4.85 15.48 10.56
CA LYS A 178 -4.98 16.90 10.98
C LYS A 178 -6.43 17.37 10.95
N GLN A 179 -7.17 16.98 9.94
CA GLN A 179 -8.59 17.34 9.80
C GLN A 179 -9.43 16.73 10.93
N MET A 180 -9.25 15.45 11.22
CA MET A 180 -9.93 14.74 12.32
C MET A 180 -9.59 15.34 13.68
N GLN A 181 -8.32 15.69 13.93
CA GLN A 181 -7.90 16.35 15.17
C GLN A 181 -8.56 17.72 15.36
N GLN A 182 -8.68 18.51 14.28
CA GLN A 182 -9.36 19.81 14.32
C GLN A 182 -10.85 19.65 14.64
N TRP A 183 -11.53 18.69 14.00
CA TRP A 183 -12.95 18.43 14.28
C TRP A 183 -13.16 17.91 15.69
N TYR A 184 -12.31 16.99 16.15
CA TYR A 184 -12.42 16.45 17.51
C TYR A 184 -12.29 17.55 18.56
N LEU A 185 -11.30 18.44 18.42
CA LEU A 185 -11.13 19.59 19.31
C LEU A 185 -12.34 20.52 19.25
N ALA A 186 -12.84 20.84 18.06
CA ALA A 186 -13.98 21.73 17.87
C ALA A 186 -15.28 21.17 18.46
N TRP A 187 -15.50 19.87 18.33
CA TRP A 187 -16.78 19.24 18.76
C TRP A 187 -16.78 18.81 20.23
N TYR A 188 -15.60 18.40 20.74
CA TYR A 188 -15.52 17.82 22.10
C TYR A 188 -14.69 18.66 23.09
N GLY A 189 -14.15 19.81 22.65
CA GLY A 189 -13.45 20.76 23.53
C GLY A 189 -12.11 20.28 24.12
N LYS A 190 -11.57 19.17 23.60
CA LYS A 190 -10.31 18.56 24.06
C LYS A 190 -9.59 17.89 22.89
N PRO A 191 -8.26 17.72 22.94
CA PRO A 191 -7.54 16.97 21.92
C PRO A 191 -7.95 15.49 21.94
N VAL A 192 -7.69 14.81 20.81
CA VAL A 192 -7.82 13.35 20.73
C VAL A 192 -6.90 12.72 21.79
N PRO A 193 -7.35 11.72 22.55
CA PRO A 193 -6.49 11.01 23.47
C PRO A 193 -5.24 10.47 22.78
N ALA A 194 -4.10 10.50 23.47
CA ALA A 194 -2.93 9.78 23.01
C ALA A 194 -3.22 8.28 23.10
N ASN A 195 -2.81 7.53 22.09
CA ASN A 195 -2.73 6.07 22.22
C ASN A 195 -1.39 5.77 22.90
N ASP A 196 -1.47 5.30 24.13
CA ASP A 196 -0.33 4.82 24.89
C ASP A 196 0.09 3.41 24.42
#